data_6bdd579738ecd7cd2ac0d586aaeb8a89
#
_entry.id   6bdd579738ecd7cd2ac0d586aaeb8a89
#
_cell.length_a   1.000
_cell.length_b   1.000
_cell.length_c   1.000
_cell.angle_alpha   90.00
_cell.angle_beta   90.00
_cell.angle_gamma   90.00
#
_symmetry.space_group_name_H-M   'P 1'
#
loop_
_entity.id
_entity.type
_entity.pdbx_description
1 polymer ?
#
loop_
_entity_poly.entity_id
_entity_poly.type
_entity_poly.pdbx_seq_one_letter_code
_entity_poly.pdbx_strand_id
1 'polypeptide(L)'
;KDENQQVRNCYTRSDENINVSGGSLNLIGLYKPGATCTGGNTKTGNFTSGFVQTKNKAYFKYGYIEARIKMPNNKSTWPGFWMSPNNSPYGPGWPDWGEIDIVEAKGSNRQFAASDAHWRDKNTPTGQTGSHRNRQGVIPSSKFGTNNDTTEWHTYGVKWTEGKLEYFIDGEWHHTITEFKNSNSTGSPNGPFDQNFFLRLNLAIGGNYIDSPWDDPINSVGAANGEGFPATMSVDYVRVYEMRKPKEVEVKDTQLRKLLNDRLSTVFSTNRKDDQKITDVELERLTDLNLSYSNIYDLTGIEAAKNLQNLLLNNNYISDLSPLSGLTSLKILSLRNNC
;
A
#
# COMPACT_ATOMS: atom_id res chain seq x y z
N LYS A 1 11.77 17.42 -7.96
CA LYS A 1 10.31 17.50 -7.94
C LYS A 1 9.81 18.87 -7.49
N ASP A 2 10.48 19.48 -6.52
CA ASP A 2 9.99 20.70 -5.86
C ASP A 2 10.10 21.98 -6.72
N GLU A 3 10.98 22.01 -7.71
CA GLU A 3 11.18 23.20 -8.53
C GLU A 3 10.03 23.47 -9.54
N ASN A 4 9.36 22.40 -9.98
CA ASN A 4 8.27 22.50 -10.96
C ASN A 4 6.86 22.57 -10.34
N GLN A 5 6.70 22.23 -9.05
CA GLN A 5 5.40 22.14 -8.40
C GLN A 5 5.03 23.39 -7.58
N GLN A 6 5.90 24.37 -7.53
CA GLN A 6 5.66 25.69 -6.91
C GLN A 6 5.22 25.62 -5.43
N VAL A 7 5.65 24.58 -4.68
CA VAL A 7 5.41 24.57 -3.23
C VAL A 7 6.03 25.80 -2.56
N ARG A 8 5.39 26.29 -1.51
CA ARG A 8 5.72 27.57 -0.87
C ARG A 8 6.45 27.41 0.46
N ASN A 9 6.69 26.20 0.87
CA ASN A 9 7.37 25.93 2.14
C ASN A 9 8.82 25.49 1.95
N CYS A 10 9.60 25.74 2.98
CA CYS A 10 10.89 25.13 3.21
C CYS A 10 10.72 23.86 4.06
N TYR A 11 11.19 22.73 3.58
CA TYR A 11 11.29 21.53 4.43
C TYR A 11 12.49 21.66 5.37
N THR A 12 12.24 21.50 6.66
CA THR A 12 13.27 21.62 7.68
C THR A 12 13.46 20.31 8.46
N ARG A 13 14.53 20.22 9.23
CA ARG A 13 14.77 19.13 10.20
C ARG A 13 14.52 19.57 11.63
N SER A 14 13.84 20.69 11.81
CA SER A 14 13.52 21.22 13.12
C SER A 14 12.45 20.39 13.80
N ASP A 15 12.54 20.20 15.11
CA ASP A 15 11.54 19.55 15.95
C ASP A 15 10.19 20.30 15.92
N GLU A 16 10.20 21.57 15.54
CA GLU A 16 8.98 22.34 15.31
C GLU A 16 8.18 21.85 14.10
N ASN A 17 8.87 21.28 13.07
CA ASN A 17 8.25 20.76 11.85
C ASN A 17 8.15 19.25 11.81
N ILE A 18 8.99 18.53 12.59
CA ILE A 18 9.00 17.06 12.63
C ILE A 18 9.22 16.63 14.07
N ASN A 19 8.22 16.04 14.69
CA ASN A 19 8.37 15.46 16.03
C ASN A 19 7.58 14.17 16.20
N VAL A 20 7.90 13.44 17.25
CA VAL A 20 7.11 12.28 17.68
C VAL A 20 6.51 12.63 19.04
N SER A 21 5.19 12.75 19.08
CA SER A 21 4.44 13.05 20.30
C SER A 21 3.04 12.45 20.25
N GLY A 22 2.47 12.14 21.37
CA GLY A 22 1.15 11.50 21.45
C GLY A 22 1.06 10.14 20.73
N GLY A 23 2.18 9.44 20.60
CA GLY A 23 2.26 8.16 19.90
C GLY A 23 2.33 8.27 18.37
N SER A 24 2.44 9.47 17.81
CA SER A 24 2.43 9.69 16.36
C SER A 24 3.64 10.49 15.90
N LEU A 25 4.09 10.23 14.65
CA LEU A 25 4.97 11.13 13.92
C LEU A 25 4.12 12.30 13.40
N ASN A 26 4.52 13.52 13.72
CA ASN A 26 3.82 14.73 13.28
C ASN A 26 4.69 15.52 12.29
N LEU A 27 4.15 15.78 11.11
CA LEU A 27 4.69 16.70 10.13
C LEU A 27 3.89 18.00 10.22
N ILE A 28 4.55 19.08 10.62
CA ILE A 28 3.89 20.32 11.02
C ILE A 28 4.29 21.43 10.06
N GLY A 29 3.29 21.98 9.38
CA GLY A 29 3.40 23.21 8.60
C GLY A 29 3.27 24.41 9.52
N LEU A 30 4.18 25.37 9.40
CA LEU A 30 4.21 26.61 10.18
C LEU A 30 4.29 27.83 9.27
N TYR A 31 3.60 28.91 9.64
CA TYR A 31 3.84 30.24 9.08
C TYR A 31 5.07 30.88 9.76
N LYS A 32 6.13 31.08 9.00
CA LYS A 32 7.39 31.68 9.44
C LYS A 32 7.90 32.67 8.37
N PRO A 33 7.43 33.91 8.37
CA PRO A 33 7.85 34.91 7.39
C PRO A 33 9.38 35.06 7.33
N GLY A 34 9.93 35.06 6.13
CA GLY A 34 11.36 35.20 5.90
C GLY A 34 12.18 33.93 6.16
N ALA A 35 11.54 32.76 6.30
CA ALA A 35 12.25 31.50 6.45
C ALA A 35 13.16 31.25 5.23
N THR A 36 14.42 30.89 5.48
CA THR A 36 15.38 30.53 4.45
C THR A 36 15.49 29.03 4.32
N CYS A 37 15.27 28.51 3.11
CA CYS A 37 15.43 27.09 2.81
C CYS A 37 16.92 26.72 2.77
N THR A 38 17.34 25.76 3.57
CA THR A 38 18.71 25.21 3.55
C THR A 38 18.72 23.94 2.70
N GLY A 39 19.24 24.02 1.49
CA GLY A 39 19.42 22.85 0.60
C GLY A 39 19.21 23.20 -0.87
N GLY A 40 20.28 23.13 -1.66
CA GLY A 40 20.36 23.17 -3.12
C GLY A 40 19.93 24.45 -3.84
N ASN A 41 18.81 25.03 -3.50
CA ASN A 41 18.34 26.34 -3.95
C ASN A 41 17.85 27.11 -2.72
N THR A 42 18.56 28.17 -2.35
CA THR A 42 18.13 29.10 -1.31
C THR A 42 16.88 29.86 -1.78
N LYS A 43 15.71 29.35 -1.42
CA LYS A 43 14.45 30.09 -1.58
C LYS A 43 14.08 30.68 -0.22
N THR A 44 13.68 31.93 -0.21
CA THR A 44 12.98 32.53 0.93
C THR A 44 11.49 32.24 0.80
N GLY A 45 10.90 31.73 1.86
CA GLY A 45 9.46 31.46 1.91
C GLY A 45 8.85 31.95 3.21
N ASN A 46 7.55 31.96 3.28
CA ASN A 46 6.84 32.34 4.50
C ASN A 46 6.37 31.14 5.31
N PHE A 47 6.72 29.93 4.85
CA PHE A 47 6.30 28.69 5.50
C PHE A 47 7.46 27.72 5.66
N THR A 48 7.43 26.98 6.75
CA THR A 48 8.28 25.80 6.97
C THR A 48 7.40 24.56 7.14
N SER A 49 7.92 23.38 6.83
CA SER A 49 7.16 22.14 6.97
C SER A 49 8.06 20.91 7.14
N GLY A 50 7.43 19.76 7.47
CA GLY A 50 8.10 18.49 7.69
C GLY A 50 8.11 17.61 6.43
N PHE A 51 9.23 16.88 6.26
CA PHE A 51 9.43 15.86 5.25
C PHE A 51 10.34 14.76 5.80
N VAL A 52 9.88 13.50 5.74
CA VAL A 52 10.67 12.34 6.15
C VAL A 52 10.70 11.29 5.04
N GLN A 53 11.79 10.53 4.97
CA GLN A 53 11.96 9.50 3.94
C GLN A 53 12.91 8.40 4.40
N THR A 54 12.76 7.23 3.79
CA THR A 54 13.65 6.08 4.04
C THR A 54 14.84 6.00 3.06
N LYS A 55 15.08 7.05 2.25
CA LYS A 55 16.20 7.10 1.29
C LYS A 55 17.54 6.79 1.98
N ASN A 56 18.34 5.91 1.39
CA ASN A 56 19.63 5.41 1.91
C ASN A 56 19.53 4.65 3.26
N LYS A 57 18.32 4.26 3.66
CA LYS A 57 18.06 3.48 4.87
C LYS A 57 17.28 2.21 4.61
N ALA A 58 16.15 2.30 3.91
CA ALA A 58 15.31 1.16 3.56
C ALA A 58 14.68 1.35 2.17
N TYR A 59 14.66 0.27 1.42
CA TYR A 59 14.10 0.17 0.08
C TYR A 59 13.20 -1.05 0.02
N PHE A 60 12.14 -0.94 -0.76
CA PHE A 60 11.14 -1.98 -0.90
C PHE A 60 10.86 -2.24 -2.38
N LYS A 61 10.59 -3.47 -2.73
CA LYS A 61 10.11 -3.89 -4.03
C LYS A 61 9.02 -4.92 -3.82
N TYR A 62 7.79 -4.60 -4.23
CA TYR A 62 6.60 -5.40 -4.00
C TYR A 62 6.21 -5.48 -2.51
N GLY A 63 5.06 -6.05 -2.25
CA GLY A 63 4.52 -6.18 -0.90
C GLY A 63 3.22 -5.41 -0.70
N TYR A 64 2.75 -5.39 0.52
CA TYR A 64 1.66 -4.52 0.96
C TYR A 64 2.25 -3.44 1.88
N ILE A 65 2.06 -2.19 1.51
CA ILE A 65 2.63 -1.03 2.18
C ILE A 65 1.47 -0.15 2.62
N GLU A 66 1.41 0.18 3.90
CA GLU A 66 0.34 1.01 4.45
C GLU A 66 0.86 2.00 5.49
N ALA A 67 0.11 3.08 5.66
CA ALA A 67 0.28 4.01 6.77
C ALA A 67 -1.09 4.41 7.30
N ARG A 68 -1.18 4.57 8.62
CA ARG A 68 -2.37 5.15 9.27
C ARG A 68 -2.12 6.63 9.50
N ILE A 69 -2.90 7.46 8.83
CA ILE A 69 -2.66 8.89 8.72
C ILE A 69 -3.92 9.67 9.05
N LYS A 70 -3.73 10.79 9.74
CA LYS A 70 -4.73 11.85 9.93
C LYS A 70 -4.25 13.08 9.18
N MET A 71 -5.03 13.52 8.19
CA MET A 71 -4.66 14.66 7.33
C MET A 71 -4.95 15.99 8.00
N PRO A 72 -4.21 17.06 7.66
CA PRO A 72 -4.50 18.40 8.18
C PRO A 72 -5.78 18.97 7.60
N ASN A 73 -6.42 19.86 8.38
CA ASN A 73 -7.56 20.65 7.96
C ASN A 73 -7.14 22.10 7.67
N ASN A 74 -6.34 22.30 6.63
CA ASN A 74 -5.93 23.64 6.20
C ASN A 74 -5.91 23.70 4.67
N LYS A 75 -6.61 24.68 4.11
CA LYS A 75 -6.85 24.83 2.66
C LYS A 75 -5.59 24.81 1.81
N SER A 76 -4.50 25.35 2.32
CA SER A 76 -3.25 25.48 1.58
C SER A 76 -2.34 24.25 1.67
N THR A 77 -2.78 23.16 2.29
CA THR A 77 -1.94 21.99 2.51
C THR A 77 -2.13 20.91 1.48
N TRP A 78 -1.02 20.23 1.18
CA TRP A 78 -0.93 19.09 0.29
C TRP A 78 -0.12 17.99 0.98
N PRO A 79 -0.75 17.17 1.83
CA PRO A 79 -0.10 16.02 2.46
C PRO A 79 0.06 14.88 1.47
N GLY A 80 1.18 14.15 1.55
CA GLY A 80 1.46 13.00 0.71
C GLY A 80 2.16 11.86 1.45
N PHE A 81 1.76 10.64 1.11
CA PHE A 81 2.47 9.40 1.43
C PHE A 81 2.73 8.66 0.12
N TRP A 82 3.97 8.54 -0.27
CA TRP A 82 4.36 8.15 -1.61
C TRP A 82 5.75 7.49 -1.65
N MET A 83 6.11 6.99 -2.82
CA MET A 83 7.36 6.28 -3.04
C MET A 83 8.06 6.76 -4.31
N SER A 84 9.38 6.77 -4.28
CA SER A 84 10.20 6.97 -5.48
C SER A 84 11.48 6.13 -5.42
N PRO A 85 12.07 5.77 -6.57
CA PRO A 85 13.30 5.02 -6.61
C PRO A 85 14.53 5.91 -6.40
N ASN A 86 15.67 5.28 -6.14
CA ASN A 86 16.98 5.91 -6.14
C ASN A 86 17.81 5.27 -7.26
N ASN A 87 18.41 6.07 -8.14
CA ASN A 87 19.22 5.59 -9.28
C ASN A 87 18.46 4.65 -10.20
N SER A 88 17.33 5.11 -10.72
CA SER A 88 16.49 4.33 -11.62
C SER A 88 17.19 4.00 -12.96
N PRO A 89 17.13 2.74 -13.43
CA PRO A 89 17.58 2.39 -14.76
C PRO A 89 16.67 2.91 -15.87
N TYR A 90 15.49 3.42 -15.54
CA TYR A 90 14.47 3.88 -16.49
C TYR A 90 14.64 5.32 -16.93
N GLY A 91 15.50 6.09 -16.27
CA GLY A 91 15.82 7.46 -16.61
C GLY A 91 16.32 8.28 -15.43
N PRO A 92 16.97 9.42 -15.71
CA PRO A 92 17.61 10.23 -14.67
C PRO A 92 16.63 11.12 -13.88
N GLY A 93 15.38 11.26 -14.35
CA GLY A 93 14.43 12.20 -13.80
C GLY A 93 12.99 11.72 -13.78
N TRP A 94 12.15 12.52 -13.16
CA TRP A 94 10.71 12.38 -13.18
C TRP A 94 10.13 12.77 -14.56
N PRO A 95 9.13 12.03 -15.08
CA PRO A 95 8.48 10.84 -14.54
C PRO A 95 9.14 9.51 -14.98
N ASP A 96 10.31 9.53 -15.63
CA ASP A 96 10.94 8.33 -16.21
C ASP A 96 11.24 7.25 -15.18
N TRP A 97 11.71 7.67 -13.99
CA TRP A 97 12.06 6.75 -12.92
C TRP A 97 10.86 6.09 -12.22
N GLY A 98 9.64 6.55 -12.47
CA GLY A 98 8.43 6.09 -11.78
C GLY A 98 8.19 6.74 -10.44
N GLU A 99 6.92 6.82 -10.05
CA GLU A 99 6.45 7.30 -8.75
C GLU A 99 5.17 6.56 -8.39
N ILE A 100 5.03 6.18 -7.13
CA ILE A 100 3.82 5.54 -6.57
C ILE A 100 3.31 6.45 -5.45
N ASP A 101 2.16 7.05 -5.67
CA ASP A 101 1.50 7.88 -4.68
C ASP A 101 0.44 7.04 -3.98
N ILE A 102 0.74 6.60 -2.73
CA ILE A 102 -0.18 5.76 -1.96
C ILE A 102 -1.38 6.58 -1.56
N VAL A 103 -1.15 7.82 -1.15
CA VAL A 103 -2.20 8.82 -0.98
C VAL A 103 -1.65 10.23 -1.12
N GLU A 104 -2.40 11.06 -1.82
CA GLU A 104 -2.29 12.53 -1.82
C GLU A 104 -3.66 13.11 -1.46
N ALA A 105 -3.67 14.14 -0.63
CA ALA A 105 -4.90 14.82 -0.25
C ALA A 105 -4.78 16.34 -0.43
N LYS A 106 -5.92 17.01 -0.46
CA LYS A 106 -6.02 18.47 -0.57
C LYS A 106 -6.67 19.01 0.68
N GLY A 107 -5.96 19.84 1.44
CA GLY A 107 -6.52 20.46 2.63
C GLY A 107 -7.70 21.38 2.35
N SER A 108 -7.84 21.86 1.09
CA SER A 108 -8.99 22.62 0.60
C SER A 108 -10.28 21.78 0.53
N ASN A 109 -10.15 20.45 0.41
CA ASN A 109 -11.29 19.56 0.32
C ASN A 109 -11.06 18.30 1.18
N ARG A 110 -11.60 18.29 2.38
CA ARG A 110 -11.49 17.18 3.34
C ARG A 110 -12.13 15.87 2.89
N GLN A 111 -12.94 15.90 1.86
CA GLN A 111 -13.55 14.73 1.25
C GLN A 111 -12.74 14.19 0.07
N PHE A 112 -11.58 14.79 -0.21
CA PHE A 112 -10.74 14.41 -1.33
C PHE A 112 -9.43 13.81 -0.87
N ALA A 113 -9.17 12.60 -1.32
CA ALA A 113 -7.85 12.03 -1.42
C ALA A 113 -7.78 11.13 -2.67
N ALA A 114 -6.59 10.91 -3.17
CA ALA A 114 -6.38 10.09 -4.35
C ALA A 114 -5.10 9.27 -4.23
N SER A 115 -5.09 8.12 -4.88
CA SER A 115 -3.89 7.33 -5.15
C SER A 115 -3.52 7.46 -6.61
N ASP A 116 -2.22 7.44 -6.92
CA ASP A 116 -1.75 7.59 -8.29
C ASP A 116 -0.45 6.80 -8.54
N ALA A 117 -0.07 6.69 -9.79
CA ALA A 117 1.29 6.33 -10.19
C ALA A 117 1.69 7.13 -11.43
N HIS A 118 2.93 7.58 -11.47
CA HIS A 118 3.46 8.38 -12.56
C HIS A 118 4.61 7.67 -13.27
N TRP A 119 4.58 7.68 -14.60
CA TRP A 119 5.65 7.13 -15.44
C TRP A 119 5.65 7.79 -16.82
N ARG A 120 6.68 7.52 -17.60
CA ARG A 120 6.73 7.93 -19.01
C ARG A 120 6.32 6.78 -19.92
N ASP A 121 5.45 7.05 -20.88
CA ASP A 121 5.10 6.11 -21.95
C ASP A 121 6.13 6.20 -23.09
N LYS A 122 6.84 5.11 -23.35
CA LYS A 122 7.86 5.01 -24.38
C LYS A 122 7.35 5.22 -25.81
N ASN A 123 6.10 4.86 -26.06
CA ASN A 123 5.51 4.98 -27.38
C ASN A 123 5.14 6.44 -27.74
N THR A 124 5.30 7.34 -26.80
CA THR A 124 5.08 8.77 -27.03
C THR A 124 6.44 9.47 -27.07
N PRO A 125 6.83 10.13 -28.16
CA PRO A 125 8.12 10.82 -28.26
C PRO A 125 8.35 11.79 -27.12
N THR A 126 9.62 11.86 -26.67
CA THR A 126 10.04 12.78 -25.61
C THR A 126 9.69 14.22 -26.00
N GLY A 127 9.06 14.97 -25.10
CA GLY A 127 8.66 16.37 -25.34
C GLY A 127 7.29 16.56 -25.98
N GLN A 128 6.58 15.48 -26.34
CA GLN A 128 5.18 15.60 -26.77
C GLN A 128 4.22 15.51 -25.57
N THR A 129 3.12 16.25 -25.66
CA THR A 129 2.00 16.14 -24.72
C THR A 129 1.49 14.70 -24.69
N GLY A 130 1.56 14.03 -23.52
CA GLY A 130 1.15 12.64 -23.37
C GLY A 130 2.26 11.63 -23.14
N SER A 131 3.55 12.04 -23.18
CA SER A 131 4.66 11.15 -22.78
C SER A 131 4.64 10.81 -21.29
N HIS A 132 4.17 11.73 -20.45
CA HIS A 132 3.90 11.50 -19.05
C HIS A 132 2.54 10.79 -18.89
N ARG A 133 2.52 9.69 -18.16
CA ARG A 133 1.30 8.95 -17.79
C ARG A 133 1.09 9.04 -16.29
N ASN A 134 -0.16 9.17 -15.93
CA ASN A 134 -0.65 8.94 -14.57
C ASN A 134 -1.99 8.22 -14.63
N ARG A 135 -2.35 7.57 -13.53
CA ARG A 135 -3.61 6.84 -13.38
C ARG A 135 -4.18 7.11 -11.99
N GLN A 136 -4.64 8.33 -11.80
CA GLN A 136 -5.20 8.74 -10.53
C GLN A 136 -6.53 8.03 -10.26
N GLY A 137 -6.64 7.40 -9.09
CA GLY A 137 -7.87 6.87 -8.54
C GLY A 137 -8.32 7.72 -7.35
N VAL A 138 -9.36 8.54 -7.56
CA VAL A 138 -9.97 9.30 -6.47
C VAL A 138 -10.63 8.34 -5.50
N ILE A 139 -10.36 8.50 -4.21
CA ILE A 139 -11.01 7.73 -3.16
C ILE A 139 -12.44 8.25 -3.02
N PRO A 140 -13.48 7.40 -3.21
CA PRO A 140 -14.86 7.83 -3.00
C PRO A 140 -15.07 8.35 -1.57
N SER A 141 -15.71 9.49 -1.41
CA SER A 141 -15.92 10.11 -0.08
C SER A 141 -16.64 9.19 0.90
N SER A 142 -17.53 8.30 0.41
CA SER A 142 -18.20 7.27 1.21
C SER A 142 -17.24 6.28 1.88
N LYS A 143 -16.01 6.15 1.41
CA LYS A 143 -14.98 5.29 2.01
C LYS A 143 -14.37 5.90 3.29
N PHE A 144 -14.56 7.18 3.56
CA PHE A 144 -14.07 7.84 4.77
C PHE A 144 -15.03 7.69 5.97
N GLY A 145 -15.93 6.71 5.95
CA GLY A 145 -16.85 6.44 7.03
C GLY A 145 -17.94 7.51 7.22
N THR A 146 -18.51 7.62 8.41
CA THR A 146 -19.69 8.46 8.69
C THR A 146 -19.43 9.96 8.54
N ASN A 147 -18.20 10.41 8.77
CA ASN A 147 -17.83 11.83 8.64
C ASN A 147 -17.35 12.20 7.24
N ASN A 148 -17.12 11.23 6.38
CA ASN A 148 -16.58 11.41 5.01
C ASN A 148 -15.37 12.38 4.95
N ASP A 149 -14.44 12.23 5.90
CA ASP A 149 -13.46 13.26 6.19
C ASP A 149 -12.05 12.72 6.39
N THR A 150 -11.12 13.13 5.55
CA THR A 150 -9.68 12.77 5.62
C THR A 150 -8.99 13.24 6.91
N THR A 151 -9.62 14.14 7.68
CA THR A 151 -9.07 14.64 8.96
C THR A 151 -9.33 13.70 10.14
N GLU A 152 -9.96 12.57 9.91
CA GLU A 152 -10.00 11.44 10.83
C GLU A 152 -8.84 10.45 10.53
N TRP A 153 -8.66 9.46 11.41
CA TRP A 153 -7.64 8.44 11.22
C TRP A 153 -8.06 7.41 10.19
N HIS A 154 -7.33 7.35 9.07
CA HIS A 154 -7.52 6.35 8.02
C HIS A 154 -6.23 5.61 7.70
N THR A 155 -6.38 4.36 7.25
CA THR A 155 -5.26 3.55 6.74
C THR A 155 -5.24 3.60 5.22
N TYR A 156 -4.17 4.13 4.64
CA TYR A 156 -3.95 4.18 3.21
C TYR A 156 -2.91 3.16 2.82
N GLY A 157 -3.21 2.31 1.84
CA GLY A 157 -2.33 1.21 1.47
C GLY A 157 -2.22 0.95 -0.02
N VAL A 158 -1.11 0.34 -0.43
CA VAL A 158 -0.90 -0.21 -1.77
C VAL A 158 -0.42 -1.65 -1.68
N LYS A 159 -1.09 -2.55 -2.39
CA LYS A 159 -0.60 -3.89 -2.69
C LYS A 159 0.11 -3.83 -4.03
N TRP A 160 1.41 -3.91 -3.96
CA TRP A 160 2.29 -3.83 -5.12
C TRP A 160 2.83 -5.21 -5.47
N THR A 161 2.42 -5.71 -6.61
CA THR A 161 2.90 -6.97 -7.19
C THR A 161 3.50 -6.72 -8.56
N GLU A 162 4.11 -7.72 -9.14
CA GLU A 162 4.64 -7.61 -10.49
C GLU A 162 3.54 -7.25 -11.49
N GLY A 163 3.71 -6.13 -12.18
CA GLY A 163 2.76 -5.62 -13.17
C GLY A 163 1.46 -5.06 -12.60
N LYS A 164 1.31 -4.90 -11.26
CA LYS A 164 0.06 -4.42 -10.68
C LYS A 164 0.25 -3.61 -9.40
N LEU A 165 -0.48 -2.50 -9.29
CA LEU A 165 -0.70 -1.72 -8.08
C LEU A 165 -2.20 -1.73 -7.74
N GLU A 166 -2.57 -2.19 -6.56
CA GLU A 166 -3.93 -2.17 -6.02
C GLU A 166 -3.95 -1.28 -4.77
N TYR A 167 -4.83 -0.29 -4.74
CA TYR A 167 -4.88 0.70 -3.68
C TYR A 167 -6.07 0.49 -2.75
N PHE A 168 -5.84 0.76 -1.46
CA PHE A 168 -6.78 0.47 -0.39
C PHE A 168 -6.93 1.67 0.55
N ILE A 169 -8.14 1.84 1.07
CA ILE A 169 -8.49 2.73 2.17
C ILE A 169 -9.19 1.91 3.26
N ASP A 170 -8.70 1.95 4.50
CA ASP A 170 -9.22 1.19 5.63
C ASP A 170 -9.39 -0.32 5.35
N GLY A 171 -8.45 -0.87 4.56
CA GLY A 171 -8.47 -2.27 4.13
C GLY A 171 -9.40 -2.57 2.94
N GLU A 172 -10.20 -1.60 2.48
CA GLU A 172 -11.07 -1.76 1.33
C GLU A 172 -10.43 -1.27 0.04
N TRP A 173 -10.51 -2.08 -1.00
CA TRP A 173 -10.03 -1.73 -2.34
C TRP A 173 -10.80 -0.55 -2.92
N HIS A 174 -10.09 0.34 -3.65
CA HIS A 174 -10.73 1.45 -4.38
C HIS A 174 -10.18 1.67 -5.80
N HIS A 175 -8.93 1.28 -6.08
CA HIS A 175 -8.32 1.55 -7.39
C HIS A 175 -7.27 0.50 -7.76
N THR A 176 -7.07 0.26 -9.08
CA THR A 176 -6.05 -0.65 -9.60
C THR A 176 -5.39 -0.08 -10.85
N ILE A 177 -4.07 -0.23 -10.93
CA ILE A 177 -3.28 0.10 -12.13
C ILE A 177 -2.53 -1.16 -12.57
N THR A 178 -2.71 -1.56 -13.83
CA THR A 178 -2.08 -2.75 -14.44
C THR A 178 -1.36 -2.46 -15.75
N GLU A 179 -1.55 -1.28 -16.34
CA GLU A 179 -1.03 -0.95 -17.66
C GLU A 179 0.27 -0.12 -17.56
N PHE A 180 1.35 -0.74 -17.12
CA PHE A 180 2.67 -0.13 -17.18
C PHE A 180 3.30 -0.43 -18.54
N LYS A 181 3.10 0.45 -19.50
CA LYS A 181 3.88 0.38 -20.74
C LYS A 181 5.19 1.08 -20.51
N ASN A 182 6.22 0.28 -20.48
CA ASN A 182 7.57 0.70 -20.26
C ASN A 182 7.98 1.86 -21.19
N SER A 183 8.58 2.79 -20.59
CA SER A 183 9.04 4.00 -21.24
C SER A 183 10.41 3.92 -21.82
N ASN A 184 11.28 2.98 -21.53
CA ASN A 184 12.62 3.03 -22.10
C ASN A 184 13.38 1.72 -22.18
N SER A 185 14.64 1.83 -22.45
CA SER A 185 15.64 0.90 -22.97
C SER A 185 15.83 -0.43 -22.25
N THR A 186 15.23 -0.65 -21.09
CA THR A 186 15.44 -1.89 -20.33
C THR A 186 14.64 -3.07 -20.84
N GLY A 187 13.60 -2.82 -21.65
CA GLY A 187 12.75 -3.89 -22.21
C GLY A 187 11.77 -4.54 -21.22
N SER A 188 11.78 -4.16 -19.94
CA SER A 188 10.87 -4.74 -18.97
C SER A 188 9.42 -4.29 -19.19
N PRO A 189 8.45 -5.21 -19.31
CA PRO A 189 7.05 -4.85 -19.47
C PRO A 189 6.43 -4.22 -18.20
N ASN A 190 7.09 -4.35 -17.05
CA ASN A 190 6.62 -3.90 -15.75
C ASN A 190 7.33 -2.64 -15.25
N GLY A 191 8.29 -2.14 -16.02
CA GLY A 191 9.00 -0.91 -15.69
C GLY A 191 8.11 0.33 -15.79
N PRO A 192 8.35 1.33 -14.96
CA PRO A 192 9.44 1.43 -13.98
C PRO A 192 9.13 0.84 -12.58
N PHE A 193 8.03 0.09 -12.42
CA PHE A 193 7.56 -0.41 -11.13
C PHE A 193 8.09 -1.82 -10.80
N ASP A 194 9.24 -2.19 -11.32
CA ASP A 194 9.94 -3.46 -11.05
C ASP A 194 11.33 -3.27 -10.43
N GLN A 195 11.53 -2.13 -9.77
CA GLN A 195 12.76 -1.74 -9.08
C GLN A 195 12.51 -1.37 -7.61
N ASN A 196 13.58 -1.10 -6.87
CA ASN A 196 13.46 -0.69 -5.47
C ASN A 196 13.01 0.76 -5.33
N PHE A 197 12.05 1.00 -4.47
CA PHE A 197 11.54 2.30 -4.07
C PHE A 197 11.77 2.55 -2.59
N PHE A 198 11.89 3.80 -2.19
CA PHE A 198 11.89 4.23 -0.79
C PHE A 198 10.66 5.06 -0.47
N LEU A 199 10.25 5.05 0.79
CA LEU A 199 9.06 5.73 1.29
C LEU A 199 9.32 7.20 1.55
N ARG A 200 8.28 8.00 1.34
CA ARG A 200 8.24 9.44 1.60
C ARG A 200 6.93 9.84 2.26
N LEU A 201 7.02 10.69 3.26
CA LEU A 201 5.91 11.37 3.91
C LEU A 201 6.24 12.86 3.96
N ASN A 202 5.33 13.69 3.49
CA ASN A 202 5.52 15.14 3.54
C ASN A 202 4.20 15.88 3.72
N LEU A 203 4.32 17.09 4.25
CA LEU A 203 3.26 18.07 4.24
C LEU A 203 3.71 19.25 3.39
N ALA A 204 3.31 19.31 2.13
CA ALA A 204 3.53 20.47 1.29
C ALA A 204 2.53 21.60 1.62
N ILE A 205 2.95 22.85 1.35
CA ILE A 205 2.12 24.04 1.51
C ILE A 205 2.15 24.79 0.19
N GLY A 206 0.98 25.09 -0.36
CA GLY A 206 0.86 25.58 -1.73
C GLY A 206 1.20 24.53 -2.78
N GLY A 207 1.32 24.94 -4.00
CA GLY A 207 1.70 24.09 -5.14
C GLY A 207 0.60 23.92 -6.17
N ASN A 208 0.95 23.31 -7.30
CA ASN A 208 0.06 23.20 -8.45
C ASN A 208 -1.06 22.17 -8.28
N TYR A 209 -1.00 21.34 -7.25
CA TYR A 209 -1.99 20.30 -6.99
C TYR A 209 -3.22 20.80 -6.26
N ILE A 210 -3.11 21.89 -5.51
CA ILE A 210 -4.27 22.48 -4.83
C ILE A 210 -5.19 23.19 -5.83
N ASP A 211 -6.50 23.05 -5.65
CA ASP A 211 -7.52 23.31 -6.68
C ASP A 211 -7.70 24.77 -7.08
N SER A 212 -7.11 25.69 -6.34
CA SER A 212 -7.35 27.12 -6.59
C SER A 212 -6.09 27.93 -6.32
N PRO A 213 -5.75 28.87 -7.21
CA PRO A 213 -4.77 29.91 -6.90
C PRO A 213 -5.13 30.71 -5.63
N TRP A 214 -6.40 30.68 -5.23
CA TRP A 214 -6.90 31.29 -4.00
C TRP A 214 -6.60 30.48 -2.74
N ASP A 215 -6.33 29.17 -2.89
CA ASP A 215 -5.85 28.29 -1.84
C ASP A 215 -4.32 28.31 -1.72
N ASP A 216 -3.63 28.99 -2.65
CA ASP A 216 -2.20 29.28 -2.54
C ASP A 216 -1.99 30.27 -1.39
N PRO A 217 -1.16 29.93 -0.39
CA PRO A 217 -0.92 30.81 0.77
C PRO A 217 -0.41 32.22 0.42
N ILE A 218 0.09 32.43 -0.78
CA ILE A 218 0.51 33.78 -1.24
C ILE A 218 -0.66 34.61 -1.74
N ASN A 219 -1.68 33.97 -2.31
CA ASN A 219 -2.80 34.64 -2.96
C ASN A 219 -4.09 34.64 -2.15
N SER A 220 -4.20 33.80 -1.12
CA SER A 220 -5.36 33.80 -0.22
C SER A 220 -5.15 34.79 0.95
N VAL A 221 -6.10 35.67 1.17
CA VAL A 221 -6.02 36.73 2.20
C VAL A 221 -5.82 36.15 3.59
N GLY A 222 -6.35 34.96 3.90
CA GLY A 222 -6.19 34.29 5.18
C GLY A 222 -4.81 33.61 5.35
N ALA A 223 -4.33 32.90 4.34
CA ALA A 223 -3.08 32.17 4.42
C ALA A 223 -1.83 33.08 4.32
N ALA A 224 -1.93 34.23 3.68
CA ALA A 224 -0.85 35.21 3.66
C ALA A 224 -0.40 35.65 5.05
N ASN A 225 -1.29 35.61 6.03
CA ASN A 225 -1.05 35.98 7.44
C ASN A 225 -0.88 34.77 8.37
N GLY A 226 -0.76 33.55 7.83
CA GLY A 226 -0.62 32.33 8.63
C GLY A 226 -1.92 31.81 9.24
N GLU A 227 -3.07 32.26 8.81
CA GLU A 227 -4.35 31.76 9.28
C GLU A 227 -4.50 30.26 9.02
N GLY A 228 -4.93 29.51 10.03
CA GLY A 228 -5.05 28.05 9.98
C GLY A 228 -3.75 27.29 10.20
N PHE A 229 -2.62 27.98 10.48
CA PHE A 229 -1.38 27.35 10.90
C PHE A 229 -1.21 27.48 12.44
N PRO A 230 -0.61 26.47 13.09
CA PRO A 230 0.03 25.28 12.52
C PRO A 230 -0.95 24.28 11.89
N ALA A 231 -0.52 23.65 10.79
CA ALA A 231 -1.24 22.56 10.16
C ALA A 231 -0.44 21.26 10.39
N THR A 232 -1.11 20.19 10.82
CA THR A 232 -0.42 18.94 11.19
C THR A 232 -0.96 17.75 10.43
N MET A 233 -0.06 17.00 9.76
CA MET A 233 -0.27 15.65 9.29
C MET A 233 0.29 14.71 10.35
N SER A 234 -0.56 13.87 10.95
CA SER A 234 -0.15 12.90 11.96
C SER A 234 -0.11 11.49 11.38
N VAL A 235 0.93 10.73 11.69
CA VAL A 235 1.13 9.35 11.22
C VAL A 235 1.30 8.46 12.43
N ASP A 236 0.37 7.52 12.63
CA ASP A 236 0.39 6.56 13.74
C ASP A 236 1.45 5.47 13.48
N TYR A 237 1.40 4.87 12.30
CA TYR A 237 2.39 3.87 11.86
C TYR A 237 2.57 3.88 10.35
N VAL A 238 3.72 3.35 9.93
CA VAL A 238 3.96 2.85 8.57
C VAL A 238 4.33 1.38 8.69
N ARG A 239 3.68 0.52 7.91
CA ARG A 239 3.94 -0.92 7.89
C ARG A 239 4.21 -1.38 6.47
N VAL A 240 5.17 -2.29 6.34
CA VAL A 240 5.50 -2.96 5.09
C VAL A 240 5.44 -4.46 5.32
N TYR A 241 4.60 -5.14 4.56
CA TYR A 241 4.42 -6.58 4.62
C TYR A 241 4.99 -7.19 3.33
N GLU A 242 5.92 -8.11 3.49
CA GLU A 242 6.42 -8.89 2.36
C GLU A 242 5.33 -9.84 1.86
N MET A 243 5.20 -9.95 0.55
CA MET A 243 4.33 -10.96 -0.05
C MET A 243 5.00 -12.32 0.09
N ARG A 244 4.46 -13.16 0.94
CA ARG A 244 4.92 -14.54 1.06
C ARG A 244 4.71 -15.27 -0.28
N LYS A 245 5.79 -15.83 -0.83
CA LYS A 245 5.68 -16.70 -1.99
C LYS A 245 4.96 -17.99 -1.57
N PRO A 246 3.86 -18.36 -2.24
CA PRO A 246 3.20 -19.64 -1.98
C PRO A 246 4.21 -20.78 -2.15
N LYS A 247 4.21 -21.74 -1.20
CA LYS A 247 4.99 -22.96 -1.27
C LYS A 247 4.07 -24.11 -1.64
N GLU A 248 4.47 -24.92 -2.61
CA GLU A 248 3.77 -26.15 -2.93
C GLU A 248 3.80 -27.09 -1.72
N VAL A 249 2.64 -27.64 -1.39
CA VAL A 249 2.46 -28.61 -0.30
C VAL A 249 2.36 -30.00 -0.91
N GLU A 250 3.21 -30.92 -0.45
CA GLU A 250 3.08 -32.31 -0.80
C GLU A 250 1.91 -32.93 -0.03
N VAL A 251 0.88 -33.35 -0.74
CA VAL A 251 -0.24 -34.14 -0.20
C VAL A 251 -0.10 -35.57 -0.74
N LYS A 252 0.34 -36.51 0.12
CA LYS A 252 0.68 -37.87 -0.33
C LYS A 252 -0.55 -38.69 -0.65
N ASP A 253 -1.56 -38.62 0.19
CA ASP A 253 -2.81 -39.35 -0.03
C ASP A 253 -3.59 -38.72 -1.18
N THR A 254 -3.87 -39.51 -2.21
CA THR A 254 -4.54 -39.03 -3.45
C THR A 254 -5.99 -38.64 -3.19
N GLN A 255 -6.66 -39.38 -2.25
CA GLN A 255 -8.04 -39.04 -1.90
C GLN A 255 -8.11 -37.78 -1.06
N LEU A 256 -7.21 -37.58 -0.12
CA LEU A 256 -7.07 -36.30 0.60
C LEU A 256 -6.83 -35.15 -0.36
N ARG A 257 -5.89 -35.31 -1.30
CA ARG A 257 -5.57 -34.26 -2.28
C ARG A 257 -6.78 -33.88 -3.13
N LYS A 258 -7.54 -34.87 -3.59
CA LYS A 258 -8.80 -34.64 -4.33
C LYS A 258 -9.78 -33.81 -3.50
N LEU A 259 -10.07 -34.23 -2.27
CA LEU A 259 -11.05 -33.55 -1.40
C LEU A 259 -10.61 -32.13 -1.02
N LEU A 260 -9.30 -31.92 -0.82
CA LEU A 260 -8.76 -30.57 -0.61
C LEU A 260 -8.97 -29.69 -1.86
N ASN A 261 -8.72 -30.21 -3.07
CA ASN A 261 -8.97 -29.48 -4.31
C ASN A 261 -10.46 -29.18 -4.50
N ASP A 262 -11.35 -30.11 -4.19
CA ASP A 262 -12.81 -29.89 -4.24
C ASP A 262 -13.22 -28.76 -3.27
N ARG A 263 -12.69 -28.78 -2.05
CA ARG A 263 -12.97 -27.74 -1.06
C ARG A 263 -12.42 -26.38 -1.49
N LEU A 264 -11.19 -26.32 -2.01
CA LEU A 264 -10.57 -25.10 -2.53
C LEU A 264 -11.29 -24.58 -3.75
N SER A 265 -11.84 -25.46 -4.61
CA SER A 265 -12.71 -25.05 -5.71
C SER A 265 -13.91 -24.25 -5.24
N THR A 266 -14.53 -24.70 -4.15
CA THR A 266 -15.65 -23.98 -3.51
C THR A 266 -15.21 -22.63 -2.92
N VAL A 267 -14.11 -22.62 -2.16
CA VAL A 267 -13.60 -21.41 -1.48
C VAL A 267 -13.20 -20.31 -2.47
N PHE A 268 -12.60 -20.69 -3.59
CA PHE A 268 -12.12 -19.74 -4.60
C PHE A 268 -13.09 -19.54 -5.78
N SER A 269 -14.25 -20.21 -5.79
CA SER A 269 -15.20 -20.21 -6.91
C SER A 269 -14.52 -20.56 -8.25
N THR A 270 -13.67 -21.60 -8.23
CA THR A 270 -12.88 -22.07 -9.37
C THR A 270 -13.19 -23.55 -9.66
N ASN A 271 -12.72 -24.04 -10.78
CA ASN A 271 -12.79 -25.47 -11.11
C ASN A 271 -11.39 -26.08 -11.08
N ARG A 272 -11.00 -26.67 -9.96
CA ARG A 272 -9.70 -27.30 -9.77
C ARG A 272 -9.75 -28.78 -10.17
N LYS A 273 -8.64 -29.26 -10.73
CA LYS A 273 -8.50 -30.69 -11.02
C LYS A 273 -8.11 -31.46 -9.74
N ASP A 274 -8.47 -32.74 -9.67
CA ASP A 274 -8.19 -33.61 -8.51
C ASP A 274 -6.69 -33.69 -8.17
N ASP A 275 -5.82 -33.59 -9.15
CA ASP A 275 -4.36 -33.66 -9.05
C ASP A 275 -3.66 -32.30 -9.06
N GLN A 276 -4.42 -31.22 -9.05
CA GLN A 276 -3.86 -29.87 -9.08
C GLN A 276 -2.97 -29.63 -7.85
N LYS A 277 -1.81 -29.01 -8.08
CA LYS A 277 -0.90 -28.61 -7.03
C LYS A 277 -1.57 -27.65 -6.05
N ILE A 278 -1.34 -27.89 -4.77
CA ILE A 278 -1.91 -27.11 -3.68
C ILE A 278 -0.76 -26.36 -2.99
N THR A 279 -1.01 -25.12 -2.61
CA THR A 279 -0.04 -24.31 -1.87
C THR A 279 -0.46 -24.12 -0.42
N ASP A 280 0.52 -23.81 0.42
CA ASP A 280 0.32 -23.50 1.83
C ASP A 280 -0.64 -22.31 2.03
N VAL A 281 -0.53 -21.27 1.19
CA VAL A 281 -1.41 -20.10 1.24
C VAL A 281 -2.87 -20.44 0.90
N GLU A 282 -3.09 -21.40 0.01
CA GLU A 282 -4.43 -21.88 -0.31
C GLU A 282 -5.02 -22.67 0.87
N LEU A 283 -4.24 -23.56 1.48
CA LEU A 283 -4.70 -24.34 2.64
C LEU A 283 -5.00 -23.47 3.86
N GLU A 284 -4.28 -22.39 4.07
CA GLU A 284 -4.57 -21.42 5.13
C GLU A 284 -5.93 -20.72 5.00
N ARG A 285 -6.59 -20.82 3.85
CA ARG A 285 -7.97 -20.29 3.66
C ARG A 285 -9.04 -21.22 4.20
N LEU A 286 -8.69 -22.45 4.56
CA LEU A 286 -9.61 -23.44 5.07
C LEU A 286 -9.80 -23.30 6.57
N THR A 287 -11.04 -23.16 7.01
CA THR A 287 -11.43 -23.12 8.42
C THR A 287 -12.18 -24.37 8.84
N ASP A 288 -12.84 -25.05 7.90
CA ASP A 288 -13.73 -26.17 8.14
C ASP A 288 -13.50 -27.24 7.08
N LEU A 289 -13.21 -28.46 7.52
CA LEU A 289 -13.07 -29.65 6.68
C LEU A 289 -13.86 -30.82 7.25
N ASN A 290 -14.76 -31.37 6.46
CA ASN A 290 -15.37 -32.66 6.72
C ASN A 290 -14.83 -33.66 5.72
N LEU A 291 -13.98 -34.53 6.20
CA LEU A 291 -13.30 -35.61 5.45
C LEU A 291 -13.73 -37.01 5.98
N SER A 292 -14.90 -37.09 6.62
CA SER A 292 -15.41 -38.36 7.14
C SER A 292 -15.80 -39.31 5.99
N TYR A 293 -15.62 -40.62 6.20
CA TYR A 293 -15.97 -41.69 5.24
C TYR A 293 -15.25 -41.55 3.89
N SER A 294 -13.99 -41.17 3.91
CA SER A 294 -13.26 -40.79 2.69
C SER A 294 -12.12 -41.72 2.31
N ASN A 295 -11.92 -42.81 3.00
CA ASN A 295 -10.84 -43.77 2.77
C ASN A 295 -9.44 -43.15 2.77
N ILE A 296 -9.17 -42.21 3.69
CA ILE A 296 -7.89 -41.53 3.86
C ILE A 296 -7.00 -42.35 4.79
N TYR A 297 -5.73 -42.52 4.41
CA TYR A 297 -4.70 -43.23 5.13
C TYR A 297 -3.57 -42.33 5.67
N ASP A 298 -3.27 -41.24 4.94
CA ASP A 298 -2.14 -40.38 5.24
C ASP A 298 -2.58 -38.90 5.24
N LEU A 299 -2.32 -38.20 6.35
CA LEU A 299 -2.66 -36.78 6.52
C LEU A 299 -1.56 -35.84 6.09
N THR A 300 -0.43 -36.31 5.52
CA THR A 300 0.67 -35.45 5.08
C THR A 300 0.14 -34.32 4.15
N GLY A 301 0.49 -33.10 4.49
CA GLY A 301 0.08 -31.88 3.79
C GLY A 301 -1.00 -31.09 4.52
N ILE A 302 -1.83 -31.72 5.39
CA ILE A 302 -2.87 -31.01 6.13
C ILE A 302 -2.29 -30.03 7.17
N GLU A 303 -1.06 -30.25 7.61
CA GLU A 303 -0.32 -29.40 8.54
C GLU A 303 -0.13 -27.96 8.04
N ALA A 304 -0.29 -27.75 6.74
CA ALA A 304 -0.27 -26.40 6.13
C ALA A 304 -1.59 -25.63 6.32
N ALA A 305 -2.70 -26.29 6.67
CA ALA A 305 -3.99 -25.65 6.92
C ALA A 305 -4.06 -24.98 8.30
N LYS A 306 -3.18 -24.05 8.59
CA LYS A 306 -2.95 -23.44 9.92
C LYS A 306 -4.18 -22.77 10.55
N ASN A 307 -5.14 -22.34 9.76
CA ASN A 307 -6.35 -21.65 10.24
C ASN A 307 -7.54 -22.59 10.43
N LEU A 308 -7.33 -23.91 10.30
CA LEU A 308 -8.39 -24.90 10.44
C LEU A 308 -8.93 -24.93 11.87
N GLN A 309 -10.24 -24.76 12.02
CA GLN A 309 -10.94 -24.74 13.29
C GLN A 309 -11.74 -26.03 13.53
N ASN A 310 -12.35 -26.56 12.48
CA ASN A 310 -13.18 -27.77 12.57
C ASN A 310 -12.67 -28.81 11.58
N LEU A 311 -12.31 -30.00 12.10
CA LEU A 311 -11.80 -31.11 11.31
C LEU A 311 -12.51 -32.39 11.70
N LEU A 312 -13.29 -32.96 10.75
CA LEU A 312 -14.00 -34.21 10.94
C LEU A 312 -13.34 -35.30 10.06
N LEU A 313 -12.80 -36.34 10.68
CA LEU A 313 -12.03 -37.41 10.06
C LEU A 313 -12.61 -38.81 10.38
N ASN A 314 -13.88 -38.90 10.81
CA ASN A 314 -14.47 -40.18 11.22
C ASN A 314 -14.49 -41.21 10.08
N ASN A 315 -14.36 -42.48 10.42
CA ASN A 315 -14.46 -43.59 9.47
C ASN A 315 -13.45 -43.47 8.32
N ASN A 316 -12.19 -43.37 8.66
CA ASN A 316 -11.04 -43.41 7.76
C ASN A 316 -10.05 -44.49 8.26
N TYR A 317 -8.87 -44.54 7.68
CA TYR A 317 -7.82 -45.52 8.02
C TYR A 317 -6.55 -44.82 8.51
N ILE A 318 -6.73 -43.73 9.27
CA ILE A 318 -5.63 -42.87 9.74
C ILE A 318 -5.00 -43.51 10.99
N SER A 319 -3.70 -43.72 10.94
CA SER A 319 -2.91 -44.22 12.08
C SER A 319 -1.90 -43.22 12.60
N ASP A 320 -1.44 -42.26 11.75
CA ASP A 320 -0.52 -41.22 12.14
C ASP A 320 -1.24 -39.86 12.22
N LEU A 321 -1.26 -39.29 13.43
CA LEU A 321 -1.85 -37.99 13.73
C LEU A 321 -0.80 -36.85 13.83
N SER A 322 0.48 -37.18 13.62
CA SER A 322 1.57 -36.19 13.71
C SER A 322 1.35 -34.93 12.85
N PRO A 323 0.74 -35.01 11.61
CA PRO A 323 0.44 -33.82 10.82
C PRO A 323 -0.52 -32.83 11.49
N LEU A 324 -1.30 -33.28 12.49
CA LEU A 324 -2.24 -32.39 13.21
C LEU A 324 -1.59 -31.59 14.33
N SER A 325 -0.39 -31.97 14.78
CA SER A 325 0.28 -31.39 15.96
C SER A 325 0.51 -29.86 15.90
N GLY A 326 0.63 -29.31 14.70
CA GLY A 326 0.85 -27.87 14.46
C GLY A 326 -0.42 -27.07 14.18
N LEU A 327 -1.60 -27.68 14.21
CA LEU A 327 -2.90 -27.02 13.94
C LEU A 327 -3.49 -26.41 15.21
N THR A 328 -2.84 -25.40 15.73
CA THR A 328 -3.20 -24.77 17.02
C THR A 328 -4.53 -24.00 17.00
N SER A 329 -5.12 -23.77 15.83
CA SER A 329 -6.43 -23.12 15.67
C SER A 329 -7.60 -24.09 15.83
N LEU A 330 -7.35 -25.41 15.90
CA LEU A 330 -8.42 -26.42 15.99
C LEU A 330 -9.23 -26.27 17.28
N LYS A 331 -10.54 -26.24 17.12
CA LYS A 331 -11.56 -26.23 18.19
C LYS A 331 -12.31 -27.54 18.25
N ILE A 332 -12.57 -28.13 17.08
CA ILE A 332 -13.28 -29.43 16.97
C ILE A 332 -12.43 -30.37 16.12
N LEU A 333 -12.13 -31.52 16.71
CA LEU A 333 -11.49 -32.65 16.04
C LEU A 333 -12.30 -33.92 16.31
N SER A 334 -12.70 -34.62 15.25
CA SER A 334 -13.41 -35.90 15.38
C SER A 334 -12.67 -37.01 14.61
N LEU A 335 -12.31 -38.08 15.30
CA LEU A 335 -11.45 -39.16 14.82
C LEU A 335 -12.08 -40.58 15.02
N ARG A 336 -13.39 -40.65 15.20
CA ARG A 336 -14.07 -41.94 15.47
C ARG A 336 -13.82 -42.93 14.34
N ASN A 337 -13.64 -44.22 14.71
CA ASN A 337 -13.45 -45.33 13.77
C ASN A 337 -12.27 -45.10 12.80
N ASN A 338 -11.11 -44.80 13.33
CA ASN A 338 -9.80 -44.83 12.65
C ASN A 338 -8.95 -45.98 13.27
N CYS A 339 -7.77 -46.22 12.73
CA CYS A 339 -6.87 -47.28 13.20
C CYS A 339 -6.26 -46.95 14.57
#